data_153af204dec6d416e7e59cdb078619dc
#
_entry.id   153af204dec6d416e7e59cdb078619dc
#
_cell.length_a   1.000
_cell.length_b   1.000
_cell.length_c   1.000
_cell.angle_alpha   90.00
_cell.angle_beta   90.00
_cell.angle_gamma   90.00
#
_symmetry.space_group_name_H-M   'P 1'
#
loop_
_entity.id
_entity.type
_entity.pdbx_description
1 polymer ?
#
loop_
_entity_poly.entity_id
_entity_poly.type
_entity_poly.pdbx_seq_one_letter_code
_entity_poly.pdbx_strand_id
1 'polypeptide(L)'
;NISRILTRIVSANPSLGVTIMVPNSLGPGELLEEYGTEEQKNLYLPKLASGEIIPCFGLTGPNNGSDATGNIDKGVVVKINDKLYIDLTISKRYITLAPIANLIGIAFDLEDPNNLLENNKKGITLALVEEGHKGLLQESYHNPSNNGFPNGTLKGNFLIELDQIIGGEDNIGEGWKMLMECLSTGRAISLPAVANGASKTSLYGTYLYALHRTQFKRKLIEMQGVREKLVNMSYNTYLIQSSISMTNKLLDSGEKPSVISAIMKEQCTERARNVINDGMDINAGSAICLGENNFMEKFYRAIPVGITVEGSNVLT
;
A
#
# COMPACT_ATOMS: atom_id res chain seq x y z
N ASN A 1 13.95 -6.53 9.35
CA ASN A 1 14.68 -6.55 8.06
C ASN A 1 13.91 -5.94 6.90
N ILE A 2 12.57 -6.10 6.79
CA ILE A 2 11.72 -5.60 5.69
C ILE A 2 11.90 -4.09 5.50
N SER A 3 11.83 -3.29 6.56
CA SER A 3 12.02 -1.83 6.46
C SER A 3 13.36 -1.43 5.82
N ARG A 4 14.45 -2.16 6.10
CA ARG A 4 15.77 -1.88 5.50
C ARG A 4 15.79 -2.20 4.03
N ILE A 5 15.20 -3.33 3.64
CA ILE A 5 15.11 -3.75 2.23
C ILE A 5 14.31 -2.72 1.44
N LEU A 6 13.11 -2.37 1.91
CA LEU A 6 12.27 -1.38 1.24
C LEU A 6 12.94 0.00 1.17
N THR A 7 13.54 0.48 2.27
CA THR A 7 14.31 1.73 2.28
C THR A 7 15.39 1.73 1.19
N ARG A 8 16.13 0.62 1.04
CA ARG A 8 17.19 0.51 0.03
C ARG A 8 16.65 0.50 -1.40
N ILE A 9 15.57 -0.24 -1.64
CA ILE A 9 14.93 -0.31 -2.97
C ILE A 9 14.41 1.06 -3.37
N VAL A 10 13.68 1.73 -2.48
CA VAL A 10 13.09 3.06 -2.73
C VAL A 10 14.18 4.11 -2.95
N SER A 11 15.32 4.02 -2.26
CA SER A 11 16.45 4.92 -2.49
C SER A 11 16.92 4.91 -3.95
N ALA A 12 16.76 3.80 -4.64
CA ALA A 12 17.08 3.67 -6.07
C ALA A 12 15.87 3.96 -6.96
N ASN A 13 14.71 3.35 -6.65
CA ASN A 13 13.51 3.44 -7.48
C ASN A 13 12.23 3.40 -6.61
N PRO A 14 11.53 4.53 -6.45
CA PRO A 14 10.31 4.58 -5.65
C PRO A 14 9.16 3.77 -6.24
N SER A 15 9.03 3.67 -7.57
CA SER A 15 7.97 2.88 -8.22
C SER A 15 8.13 1.39 -7.93
N LEU A 16 9.37 0.88 -7.99
CA LEU A 16 9.68 -0.49 -7.60
C LEU A 16 9.40 -0.73 -6.11
N GLY A 17 9.70 0.28 -5.27
CA GLY A 17 9.37 0.25 -3.85
C GLY A 17 7.88 0.06 -3.60
N VAL A 18 7.01 0.80 -4.30
CA VAL A 18 5.55 0.65 -4.22
C VAL A 18 5.12 -0.73 -4.72
N THR A 19 5.67 -1.20 -5.84
CA THR A 19 5.35 -2.52 -6.41
C THR A 19 5.60 -3.66 -5.41
N ILE A 20 6.72 -3.60 -4.69
CA ILE A 20 7.10 -4.65 -3.72
C ILE A 20 6.37 -4.47 -2.38
N MET A 21 6.14 -3.21 -1.96
CA MET A 21 5.50 -2.89 -0.69
C MET A 21 4.06 -3.42 -0.61
N VAL A 22 3.27 -3.26 -1.68
CA VAL A 22 1.82 -3.53 -1.64
C VAL A 22 1.49 -4.98 -1.34
N PRO A 23 2.11 -6.01 -1.94
CA PRO A 23 1.88 -7.40 -1.56
C PRO A 23 2.14 -7.70 -0.08
N ASN A 24 3.06 -6.94 0.54
CA ASN A 24 3.47 -7.12 1.93
C ASN A 24 2.69 -6.26 2.93
N SER A 25 1.83 -5.35 2.48
CA SER A 25 1.09 -4.45 3.37
C SER A 25 -0.42 -4.51 3.21
N LEU A 26 -0.91 -4.89 2.04
CA LEU A 26 -2.33 -5.04 1.73
C LEU A 26 -2.55 -6.20 0.74
N GLY A 27 -1.65 -7.17 0.69
CA GLY A 27 -1.83 -8.37 -0.10
C GLY A 27 -2.57 -9.45 0.68
N PRO A 28 -3.15 -10.46 0.01
CA PRO A 28 -3.80 -11.57 0.68
C PRO A 28 -2.84 -12.47 1.46
N GLY A 29 -1.51 -12.32 1.29
CA GLY A 29 -0.53 -13.18 1.93
C GLY A 29 -0.57 -13.16 3.45
N GLU A 30 -0.58 -11.97 4.07
CA GLU A 30 -0.67 -11.83 5.53
C GLU A 30 -2.04 -12.27 6.06
N LEU A 31 -3.11 -11.96 5.31
CA LEU A 31 -4.45 -12.43 5.64
C LEU A 31 -4.54 -13.98 5.61
N LEU A 32 -3.89 -14.60 4.64
CA LEU A 32 -3.82 -16.07 4.55
C LEU A 32 -3.00 -16.68 5.68
N GLU A 33 -1.86 -16.07 6.02
CA GLU A 33 -1.00 -16.55 7.10
C GLU A 33 -1.73 -16.56 8.45
N GLU A 34 -2.45 -15.47 8.76
CA GLU A 34 -3.15 -15.32 10.04
C GLU A 34 -4.50 -16.06 10.07
N TYR A 35 -5.27 -16.00 8.99
CA TYR A 35 -6.68 -16.42 8.99
C TYR A 35 -7.04 -17.51 7.98
N GLY A 36 -6.17 -17.81 7.01
CA GLY A 36 -6.45 -18.82 5.98
C GLY A 36 -6.68 -20.22 6.56
N THR A 37 -7.51 -21.02 5.89
CA THR A 37 -7.58 -22.46 6.20
C THR A 37 -6.25 -23.13 5.86
N GLU A 38 -6.00 -24.31 6.41
CA GLU A 38 -4.77 -25.05 6.10
C GLU A 38 -4.64 -25.36 4.61
N GLU A 39 -5.75 -25.62 3.93
CA GLU A 39 -5.80 -25.83 2.48
C GLU A 39 -5.38 -24.57 1.73
N GLN A 40 -5.94 -23.42 2.11
CA GLN A 40 -5.60 -22.11 1.50
C GLN A 40 -4.12 -21.76 1.75
N LYS A 41 -3.62 -21.95 2.97
CA LYS A 41 -2.21 -21.72 3.31
C LYS A 41 -1.28 -22.59 2.48
N ASN A 42 -1.54 -23.89 2.42
CA ASN A 42 -0.71 -24.85 1.68
C ASN A 42 -0.74 -24.59 0.17
N LEU A 43 -1.85 -24.09 -0.37
CA LEU A 43 -2.02 -23.81 -1.80
C LEU A 43 -1.31 -22.52 -2.22
N TYR A 44 -1.46 -21.45 -1.45
CA TYR A 44 -1.07 -20.11 -1.88
C TYR A 44 0.23 -19.59 -1.27
N LEU A 45 0.52 -19.83 0.02
CA LEU A 45 1.68 -19.22 0.67
C LEU A 45 3.02 -19.58 0.03
N PRO A 46 3.29 -20.85 -0.37
CA PRO A 46 4.55 -21.20 -1.04
C PRO A 46 4.73 -20.47 -2.38
N LYS A 47 3.65 -20.32 -3.15
CA LYS A 47 3.65 -19.65 -4.45
C LYS A 47 3.80 -18.13 -4.33
N LEU A 48 3.19 -17.54 -3.30
CA LEU A 48 3.39 -16.11 -2.95
C LEU A 48 4.83 -15.86 -2.53
N ALA A 49 5.40 -16.74 -1.71
CA ALA A 49 6.78 -16.61 -1.24
C ALA A 49 7.82 -16.78 -2.36
N SER A 50 7.56 -17.64 -3.34
CA SER A 50 8.43 -17.82 -4.50
C SER A 50 8.29 -16.71 -5.56
N GLY A 51 7.20 -15.93 -5.50
CA GLY A 51 6.84 -14.95 -6.53
C GLY A 51 6.20 -15.56 -7.78
N GLU A 52 5.81 -16.82 -7.74
CA GLU A 52 5.01 -17.47 -8.79
C GLU A 52 3.62 -16.82 -8.88
N ILE A 53 3.06 -16.44 -7.73
CA ILE A 53 1.81 -15.69 -7.63
C ILE A 53 2.11 -14.23 -7.29
N ILE A 54 1.56 -13.32 -8.10
CA ILE A 54 1.54 -11.88 -7.83
C ILE A 54 0.14 -11.53 -7.31
N PRO A 55 0.01 -11.07 -6.06
CA PRO A 55 -1.29 -10.78 -5.49
C PRO A 55 -1.69 -9.31 -5.65
N CYS A 56 -3.00 -9.04 -5.64
CA CYS A 56 -3.54 -7.72 -5.35
C CYS A 56 -4.72 -7.81 -4.39
N PHE A 57 -5.20 -6.65 -3.89
CA PHE A 57 -6.35 -6.60 -2.98
C PHE A 57 -7.33 -5.50 -3.37
N GLY A 58 -8.54 -5.90 -3.76
CA GLY A 58 -9.65 -5.03 -4.13
C GLY A 58 -10.46 -4.58 -2.92
N LEU A 59 -10.11 -3.43 -2.32
CA LEU A 59 -10.85 -2.80 -1.24
C LEU A 59 -11.56 -1.53 -1.73
N THR A 60 -10.81 -0.58 -2.27
CA THR A 60 -11.30 0.73 -2.70
C THR A 60 -12.18 0.65 -3.95
N GLY A 61 -13.32 1.33 -3.91
CA GLY A 61 -14.28 1.44 -5.02
C GLY A 61 -14.65 2.90 -5.32
N PRO A 62 -15.59 3.12 -6.24
CA PRO A 62 -16.09 4.47 -6.57
C PRO A 62 -16.73 5.20 -5.38
N ASN A 63 -17.34 4.46 -4.47
CA ASN A 63 -18.14 4.99 -3.37
C ASN A 63 -17.48 4.80 -1.99
N ASN A 64 -16.31 4.18 -1.92
CA ASN A 64 -15.55 3.98 -0.70
C ASN A 64 -14.04 4.24 -0.95
N GLY A 65 -13.38 4.80 0.05
CA GLY A 65 -11.96 5.14 -0.03
C GLY A 65 -11.33 5.11 1.35
N SER A 66 -11.03 6.26 1.95
CA SER A 66 -10.57 6.33 3.35
C SER A 66 -11.62 5.80 4.32
N ASP A 67 -12.91 6.06 4.05
CA ASP A 67 -14.02 5.29 4.62
C ASP A 67 -14.17 3.97 3.84
N ALA A 68 -13.39 2.98 4.23
CA ALA A 68 -13.26 1.73 3.47
C ALA A 68 -14.52 0.85 3.54
N THR A 69 -15.36 1.04 4.55
CA THR A 69 -16.57 0.23 4.80
C THR A 69 -17.85 0.92 4.38
N GLY A 70 -17.82 2.22 4.12
CA GLY A 70 -19.01 3.08 4.01
C GLY A 70 -19.87 2.81 2.80
N ASN A 71 -19.60 2.19 1.80
CA ASN A 71 -20.41 1.84 0.62
C ASN A 71 -19.66 0.79 -0.22
N ILE A 72 -19.28 -0.28 0.46
CA ILE A 72 -18.52 -1.36 -0.17
C ILE A 72 -19.44 -2.19 -1.07
N ASP A 73 -18.86 -2.86 -2.07
CA ASP A 73 -19.56 -3.78 -2.96
C ASP A 73 -20.27 -4.89 -2.18
N LYS A 74 -21.29 -5.49 -2.77
CA LYS A 74 -22.16 -6.48 -2.12
C LYS A 74 -22.01 -7.86 -2.73
N GLY A 75 -22.07 -8.86 -1.87
CA GLY A 75 -22.25 -10.26 -2.21
C GLY A 75 -23.53 -10.80 -1.59
N VAL A 76 -24.28 -11.60 -2.33
CA VAL A 76 -25.52 -12.20 -1.84
C VAL A 76 -25.41 -13.71 -1.87
N VAL A 77 -25.74 -14.36 -0.77
CA VAL A 77 -25.78 -15.84 -0.71
C VAL A 77 -26.94 -16.36 -1.56
N VAL A 78 -26.62 -17.25 -2.48
CA VAL A 78 -27.58 -17.88 -3.37
C VAL A 78 -27.42 -19.40 -3.40
N LYS A 79 -28.50 -20.13 -3.64
CA LYS A 79 -28.48 -21.57 -3.78
C LYS A 79 -28.74 -21.98 -5.22
N ILE A 80 -27.81 -22.72 -5.82
CA ILE A 80 -27.92 -23.19 -7.21
C ILE A 80 -27.61 -24.70 -7.20
N ASN A 81 -28.55 -25.51 -7.68
CA ASN A 81 -28.43 -26.98 -7.73
C ASN A 81 -27.97 -27.59 -6.38
N ASP A 82 -28.62 -27.18 -5.29
CA ASP A 82 -28.35 -27.58 -3.92
C ASP A 82 -26.96 -27.19 -3.34
N LYS A 83 -26.13 -26.46 -4.08
CA LYS A 83 -24.87 -25.87 -3.61
C LYS A 83 -25.03 -24.38 -3.33
N LEU A 84 -24.38 -23.89 -2.28
CA LEU A 84 -24.33 -22.47 -1.94
C LEU A 84 -23.20 -21.76 -2.68
N TYR A 85 -23.51 -20.56 -3.17
CA TYR A 85 -22.59 -19.64 -3.80
C TYR A 85 -22.82 -18.23 -3.25
N ILE A 86 -21.87 -17.35 -3.52
CA ILE A 86 -22.04 -15.91 -3.32
C ILE A 86 -22.11 -15.26 -4.72
N ASP A 87 -23.24 -14.64 -5.03
CA ASP A 87 -23.39 -13.78 -6.20
C ASP A 87 -22.79 -12.43 -5.89
N LEU A 88 -21.59 -12.18 -6.44
CA LEU A 88 -20.75 -11.05 -6.10
C LEU A 88 -20.70 -10.05 -7.24
N THR A 89 -21.12 -8.81 -6.97
CA THR A 89 -21.00 -7.68 -7.89
C THR A 89 -19.96 -6.70 -7.37
N ILE A 90 -18.88 -6.47 -8.13
CA ILE A 90 -17.79 -5.59 -7.72
C ILE A 90 -17.52 -4.47 -8.72
N SER A 91 -17.06 -3.33 -8.16
CA SER A 91 -16.46 -2.23 -8.90
C SER A 91 -15.34 -1.62 -8.08
N LYS A 92 -14.14 -2.16 -8.21
CA LYS A 92 -12.94 -1.71 -7.50
C LYS A 92 -12.08 -0.86 -8.42
N ARG A 93 -11.49 0.23 -7.88
CA ARG A 93 -10.62 1.12 -8.65
C ARG A 93 -9.36 1.49 -7.90
N TYR A 94 -8.35 1.92 -8.63
CA TYR A 94 -7.05 2.30 -8.09
C TYR A 94 -6.32 1.15 -7.39
N ILE A 95 -6.57 -0.09 -7.87
CA ILE A 95 -6.00 -1.29 -7.26
C ILE A 95 -4.59 -1.50 -7.78
N THR A 96 -3.62 -1.34 -6.89
CA THR A 96 -2.20 -1.59 -7.21
C THR A 96 -1.99 -3.06 -7.50
N LEU A 97 -1.25 -3.34 -8.56
CA LEU A 97 -0.97 -4.65 -9.16
C LEU A 97 -2.17 -5.32 -9.85
N ALA A 98 -3.40 -4.82 -9.78
CA ALA A 98 -4.55 -5.46 -10.43
C ALA A 98 -4.30 -5.88 -11.89
N PRO A 99 -3.62 -5.08 -12.74
CA PRO A 99 -3.40 -5.47 -14.14
C PRO A 99 -2.50 -6.70 -14.36
N ILE A 100 -1.74 -7.10 -13.35
CA ILE A 100 -0.75 -8.21 -13.43
C ILE A 100 -0.96 -9.27 -12.35
N ALA A 101 -1.97 -9.09 -11.51
CA ALA A 101 -2.22 -10.02 -10.40
C ALA A 101 -2.90 -11.29 -10.90
N ASN A 102 -2.42 -12.44 -10.43
CA ASN A 102 -3.06 -13.75 -10.63
C ASN A 102 -3.73 -14.31 -9.38
N LEU A 103 -3.63 -13.63 -8.25
CA LEU A 103 -4.44 -13.89 -7.06
C LEU A 103 -5.02 -12.57 -6.55
N ILE A 104 -6.34 -12.49 -6.46
CA ILE A 104 -7.06 -11.28 -6.14
C ILE A 104 -7.82 -11.48 -4.84
N GLY A 105 -7.42 -10.78 -3.78
CA GLY A 105 -8.23 -10.62 -2.58
C GLY A 105 -9.31 -9.58 -2.82
N ILE A 106 -10.53 -9.83 -2.36
CA ILE A 106 -11.68 -8.93 -2.53
C ILE A 106 -12.40 -8.79 -1.21
N ALA A 107 -12.67 -7.52 -0.83
CA ALA A 107 -13.53 -7.21 0.30
C ALA A 107 -14.91 -6.77 -0.19
N PHE A 108 -15.97 -7.28 0.42
CA PHE A 108 -17.37 -6.98 0.11
C PHE A 108 -18.26 -7.17 1.34
N ASP A 109 -19.45 -6.59 1.33
CA ASP A 109 -20.48 -6.79 2.34
C ASP A 109 -21.34 -8.00 1.95
N LEU A 110 -21.34 -9.05 2.77
CA LEU A 110 -22.11 -10.25 2.53
C LEU A 110 -23.50 -10.12 3.15
N GLU A 111 -24.52 -10.33 2.32
CA GLU A 111 -25.93 -10.42 2.72
C GLU A 111 -26.47 -11.84 2.50
N ASP A 112 -27.28 -12.34 3.43
CA ASP A 112 -28.02 -13.60 3.30
C ASP A 112 -29.51 -13.37 3.57
N PRO A 113 -30.24 -12.77 2.60
CA PRO A 113 -31.65 -12.43 2.79
C PRO A 113 -32.58 -13.65 2.92
N ASN A 114 -32.11 -14.81 2.48
CA ASN A 114 -32.89 -16.05 2.49
C ASN A 114 -32.54 -16.99 3.66
N ASN A 115 -31.61 -16.56 4.54
CA ASN A 115 -31.10 -17.35 5.67
C ASN A 115 -30.63 -18.75 5.24
N LEU A 116 -29.81 -18.79 4.20
CA LEU A 116 -29.26 -20.03 3.64
C LEU A 116 -28.05 -20.53 4.42
N LEU A 117 -27.33 -19.64 5.11
CA LEU A 117 -26.22 -19.98 5.98
C LEU A 117 -26.70 -20.44 7.35
N GLU A 118 -26.16 -21.55 7.85
CA GLU A 118 -26.56 -22.13 9.15
C GLU A 118 -26.29 -21.20 10.34
N ASN A 119 -25.28 -20.33 10.22
CA ASN A 119 -24.82 -19.46 11.30
C ASN A 119 -25.39 -18.04 11.27
N ASN A 120 -26.23 -17.69 10.29
CA ASN A 120 -26.76 -16.34 10.04
C ASN A 120 -25.71 -15.23 10.02
N LYS A 121 -24.46 -15.54 9.68
CA LYS A 121 -23.37 -14.57 9.60
C LYS A 121 -23.54 -13.69 8.37
N LYS A 122 -23.20 -12.42 8.51
CA LYS A 122 -23.24 -11.39 7.46
C LYS A 122 -22.26 -10.28 7.77
N GLY A 123 -22.00 -9.41 6.80
CA GLY A 123 -21.14 -8.25 6.96
C GLY A 123 -19.88 -8.35 6.11
N ILE A 124 -18.90 -7.51 6.39
CA ILE A 124 -17.69 -7.43 5.58
C ILE A 124 -16.95 -8.76 5.60
N THR A 125 -16.79 -9.32 4.42
CA THR A 125 -16.21 -10.64 4.17
C THR A 125 -15.10 -10.51 3.14
N LEU A 126 -14.06 -11.33 3.27
CA LEU A 126 -12.90 -11.34 2.40
C LEU A 126 -12.84 -12.67 1.63
N ALA A 127 -12.65 -12.59 0.32
CA ALA A 127 -12.51 -13.78 -0.51
C ALA A 127 -11.31 -13.69 -1.46
N LEU A 128 -10.89 -14.84 -1.96
CA LEU A 128 -9.83 -14.99 -2.96
C LEU A 128 -10.43 -15.39 -4.30
N VAL A 129 -9.99 -14.74 -5.35
CA VAL A 129 -10.37 -15.08 -6.72
C VAL A 129 -9.09 -15.13 -7.57
N GLU A 130 -8.98 -16.15 -8.41
CA GLU A 130 -7.85 -16.28 -9.34
C GLU A 130 -8.08 -15.50 -10.63
N GLU A 131 -7.00 -15.12 -11.29
CA GLU A 131 -7.01 -14.53 -12.62
C GLU A 131 -7.82 -15.39 -13.61
N GLY A 132 -8.56 -14.74 -14.49
CA GLY A 132 -9.38 -15.43 -15.49
C GLY A 132 -10.68 -16.03 -14.94
N HIS A 133 -11.03 -15.77 -13.68
CA HIS A 133 -12.33 -16.17 -13.14
C HIS A 133 -13.47 -15.63 -14.02
N LYS A 134 -14.39 -16.52 -14.38
CA LYS A 134 -15.49 -16.16 -15.30
C LYS A 134 -16.35 -15.03 -14.73
N GLY A 135 -16.41 -13.92 -15.46
CA GLY A 135 -17.17 -12.73 -15.07
C GLY A 135 -16.35 -11.67 -14.33
N LEU A 136 -15.11 -11.96 -13.93
CA LEU A 136 -14.18 -10.97 -13.39
C LEU A 136 -13.40 -10.33 -14.55
N LEU A 137 -13.37 -8.99 -14.56
CA LEU A 137 -12.62 -8.18 -15.51
C LEU A 137 -11.51 -7.42 -14.78
N GLN A 138 -10.27 -7.63 -15.21
CA GLN A 138 -9.09 -6.86 -14.79
C GLN A 138 -8.80 -5.82 -15.86
N GLU A 139 -9.42 -4.64 -15.73
CA GLU A 139 -9.44 -3.64 -16.77
C GLU A 139 -8.75 -2.34 -16.35
N SER A 140 -8.57 -1.48 -17.35
CA SER A 140 -8.17 -0.08 -17.21
C SER A 140 -6.88 0.12 -16.41
N TYR A 141 -5.86 0.55 -17.09
CA TYR A 141 -4.62 1.01 -16.44
C TYR A 141 -4.80 2.45 -15.97
N HIS A 142 -4.57 2.67 -14.70
CA HIS A 142 -4.41 4.02 -14.15
C HIS A 142 -2.94 4.40 -14.19
N ASN A 143 -2.68 5.69 -14.35
CA ASN A 143 -1.32 6.23 -14.31
C ASN A 143 -1.13 7.10 -13.06
N PRO A 144 -0.66 6.56 -11.93
CA PRO A 144 -0.49 7.31 -10.69
C PRO A 144 0.66 8.32 -10.80
N SER A 145 0.37 9.54 -11.26
CA SER A 145 1.34 10.64 -11.39
C SER A 145 2.61 10.26 -12.20
N ASN A 146 2.46 9.48 -13.27
CA ASN A 146 3.56 8.92 -14.04
C ASN A 146 4.54 8.04 -13.24
N ASN A 147 4.11 7.47 -12.12
CA ASN A 147 4.86 6.42 -11.45
C ASN A 147 4.68 5.10 -12.19
N GLY A 148 5.77 4.37 -12.37
CA GLY A 148 5.82 3.16 -13.20
C GLY A 148 5.36 1.88 -12.50
N PHE A 149 4.42 1.94 -11.53
CA PHE A 149 3.86 0.72 -10.94
C PHE A 149 2.48 0.41 -11.53
N PRO A 150 2.15 -0.88 -11.72
CA PRO A 150 0.85 -1.29 -12.24
C PRO A 150 -0.28 -0.88 -11.30
N ASN A 151 -1.34 -0.30 -11.86
CA ASN A 151 -2.54 0.07 -11.13
C ASN A 151 -3.75 -0.02 -12.06
N GLY A 152 -4.88 -0.53 -11.59
CA GLY A 152 -6.01 -0.77 -12.46
C GLY A 152 -7.34 -0.91 -11.74
N THR A 153 -8.32 -1.43 -12.48
CA THR A 153 -9.71 -1.62 -12.07
C THR A 153 -10.05 -3.10 -12.07
N LEU A 154 -10.84 -3.52 -11.08
CA LEU A 154 -11.48 -4.84 -11.03
C LEU A 154 -12.98 -4.64 -11.08
N LYS A 155 -13.66 -5.29 -12.04
CA LYS A 155 -15.11 -5.20 -12.19
C LYS A 155 -15.70 -6.54 -12.54
N GLY A 156 -16.94 -6.75 -12.16
CA GLY A 156 -17.68 -7.91 -12.63
C GLY A 156 -18.88 -8.26 -11.79
N ASN A 157 -19.65 -9.19 -12.34
CA ASN A 157 -20.67 -9.94 -11.62
C ASN A 157 -20.36 -11.43 -11.85
N PHE A 158 -20.13 -12.16 -10.78
CA PHE A 158 -19.71 -13.55 -10.84
C PHE A 158 -20.04 -14.29 -9.55
N LEU A 159 -20.08 -15.61 -9.65
CA LEU A 159 -20.28 -16.50 -8.50
C LEU A 159 -18.95 -16.93 -7.91
N ILE A 160 -18.84 -16.89 -6.60
CA ILE A 160 -17.75 -17.52 -5.86
C ILE A 160 -18.28 -18.61 -4.92
N GLU A 161 -17.47 -19.60 -4.63
CA GLU A 161 -17.78 -20.67 -3.68
C GLU A 161 -17.44 -20.22 -2.25
N LEU A 162 -18.03 -20.84 -1.25
CA LEU A 162 -17.82 -20.47 0.15
C LEU A 162 -16.38 -20.79 0.62
N ASP A 163 -15.72 -21.78 0.02
CA ASP A 163 -14.33 -22.12 0.30
C ASP A 163 -13.31 -21.08 -0.22
N GLN A 164 -13.76 -20.17 -1.10
CA GLN A 164 -12.95 -19.01 -1.54
C GLN A 164 -12.92 -17.89 -0.48
N ILE A 165 -13.76 -17.93 0.55
CA ILE A 165 -13.70 -17.00 1.69
C ILE A 165 -12.39 -17.27 2.46
N ILE A 166 -11.65 -16.23 2.79
CA ILE A 166 -10.42 -16.36 3.57
C ILE A 166 -10.75 -16.88 4.97
N GLY A 167 -10.26 -18.08 5.28
CA GLY A 167 -10.54 -18.78 6.53
C GLY A 167 -11.90 -19.47 6.56
N GLY A 168 -12.58 -19.60 5.38
CA GLY A 168 -13.85 -20.33 5.25
C GLY A 168 -15.05 -19.62 5.85
N GLU A 169 -16.15 -20.35 5.99
CA GLU A 169 -17.43 -19.83 6.44
C GLU A 169 -17.39 -19.24 7.86
N ASP A 170 -16.46 -19.69 8.71
CA ASP A 170 -16.33 -19.20 10.08
C ASP A 170 -15.87 -17.73 10.12
N ASN A 171 -15.22 -17.24 9.08
CA ASN A 171 -14.74 -15.88 8.97
C ASN A 171 -15.68 -14.93 8.19
N ILE A 172 -16.89 -15.39 7.85
CA ILE A 172 -17.92 -14.50 7.30
C ILE A 172 -18.23 -13.39 8.31
N GLY A 173 -18.20 -12.13 7.84
CA GLY A 173 -18.47 -10.94 8.64
C GLY A 173 -17.28 -10.43 9.47
N GLU A 174 -16.18 -11.20 9.57
CA GLU A 174 -14.99 -10.82 10.34
C GLU A 174 -13.97 -10.00 9.49
N GLY A 175 -14.26 -9.77 8.22
CA GLY A 175 -13.31 -9.18 7.27
C GLY A 175 -12.77 -7.81 7.67
N TRP A 176 -13.57 -6.98 8.33
CA TRP A 176 -13.11 -5.68 8.81
C TRP A 176 -12.04 -5.80 9.90
N LYS A 177 -12.28 -6.69 10.87
CA LYS A 177 -11.30 -6.98 11.92
C LYS A 177 -10.01 -7.53 11.33
N MET A 178 -10.11 -8.49 10.42
CA MET A 178 -8.97 -9.10 9.74
C MET A 178 -8.14 -8.05 8.99
N LEU A 179 -8.79 -7.14 8.25
CA LEU A 179 -8.13 -6.03 7.55
C LEU A 179 -7.44 -5.08 8.52
N MET A 180 -8.08 -4.70 9.62
CA MET A 180 -7.50 -3.76 10.57
C MET A 180 -6.24 -4.32 11.26
N GLU A 181 -6.23 -5.60 11.57
CA GLU A 181 -5.07 -6.27 12.16
C GLU A 181 -3.90 -6.35 11.17
N CYS A 182 -4.15 -6.76 9.93
CA CYS A 182 -3.11 -6.87 8.90
C CYS A 182 -2.64 -5.49 8.38
N LEU A 183 -3.54 -4.52 8.15
CA LEU A 183 -3.17 -3.17 7.69
C LEU A 183 -2.28 -2.40 8.68
N SER A 184 -2.32 -2.76 9.96
CA SER A 184 -1.48 -2.09 10.96
C SER A 184 0.02 -2.28 10.68
N THR A 185 0.41 -3.44 10.19
CA THR A 185 1.80 -3.77 9.82
C THR A 185 2.28 -2.94 8.63
N GLY A 186 1.48 -2.80 7.59
CA GLY A 186 1.80 -1.97 6.42
C GLY A 186 2.05 -0.51 6.78
N ARG A 187 1.18 0.07 7.60
CA ARG A 187 1.31 1.45 8.10
C ARG A 187 2.55 1.68 8.97
N ALA A 188 2.93 0.68 9.77
CA ALA A 188 4.08 0.77 10.66
C ALA A 188 5.41 0.59 9.94
N ILE A 189 5.48 -0.26 8.93
CA ILE A 189 6.72 -0.73 8.30
C ILE A 189 6.90 -0.16 6.89
N SER A 190 5.94 -0.42 5.99
CA SER A 190 6.12 -0.23 4.56
C SER A 190 6.14 1.23 4.15
N LEU A 191 5.12 2.00 4.51
CA LEU A 191 5.04 3.43 4.16
C LEU A 191 6.13 4.28 4.83
N PRO A 192 6.46 4.09 6.13
CA PRO A 192 7.60 4.75 6.73
C PRO A 192 8.94 4.40 6.05
N ALA A 193 9.14 3.15 5.62
CA ALA A 193 10.34 2.74 4.91
C ALA A 193 10.47 3.40 3.54
N VAL A 194 9.36 3.55 2.81
CA VAL A 194 9.29 4.29 1.53
C VAL A 194 9.66 5.76 1.76
N ALA A 195 9.05 6.40 2.76
CA ALA A 195 9.35 7.78 3.15
C ALA A 195 10.83 7.98 3.50
N ASN A 196 11.42 7.02 4.25
CA ASN A 196 12.81 7.04 4.65
C ASN A 196 13.78 6.93 3.45
N GLY A 197 13.51 6.01 2.52
CA GLY A 197 14.34 5.81 1.33
C GLY A 197 14.35 7.06 0.44
N ALA A 198 13.19 7.65 0.20
CA ALA A 198 13.04 8.88 -0.54
C ALA A 198 13.76 10.06 0.13
N SER A 199 13.57 10.23 1.45
CA SER A 199 14.19 11.31 2.23
C SER A 199 15.71 11.22 2.23
N LYS A 200 16.27 10.03 2.45
CA LYS A 200 17.73 9.81 2.48
C LYS A 200 18.38 10.16 1.15
N THR A 201 17.81 9.70 0.04
CA THR A 201 18.40 9.98 -1.29
C THR A 201 18.24 11.45 -1.64
N SER A 202 17.09 12.05 -1.36
CA SER A 202 16.85 13.47 -1.57
C SER A 202 17.83 14.33 -0.77
N LEU A 203 17.99 14.07 0.52
CA LEU A 203 18.94 14.78 1.38
C LEU A 203 20.38 14.63 0.87
N TYR A 204 20.82 13.40 0.65
CA TYR A 204 22.21 13.14 0.26
C TYR A 204 22.56 13.77 -1.08
N GLY A 205 21.72 13.58 -2.10
CA GLY A 205 21.93 14.16 -3.41
C GLY A 205 21.90 15.69 -3.41
N THR A 206 20.95 16.29 -2.67
CA THR A 206 20.85 17.74 -2.50
C THR A 206 22.05 18.32 -1.75
N TYR A 207 22.53 17.63 -0.72
CA TYR A 207 23.73 18.03 -0.01
C TYR A 207 24.95 18.04 -0.94
N LEU A 208 25.18 17.01 -1.74
CA LEU A 208 26.25 16.96 -2.73
C LEU A 208 26.10 18.08 -3.78
N TYR A 209 24.89 18.29 -4.28
CA TYR A 209 24.62 19.39 -5.20
C TYR A 209 25.00 20.75 -4.60
N ALA A 210 24.61 21.01 -3.35
CA ALA A 210 24.93 22.27 -2.67
C ALA A 210 26.43 22.46 -2.39
N LEU A 211 27.19 21.36 -2.21
CA LEU A 211 28.63 21.39 -2.06
C LEU A 211 29.37 21.77 -3.35
N HIS A 212 28.83 21.43 -4.50
CA HIS A 212 29.54 21.60 -5.79
C HIS A 212 28.99 22.76 -6.60
N ARG A 213 27.71 23.07 -6.52
CA ARG A 213 27.09 24.15 -7.29
C ARG A 213 27.51 25.53 -6.78
N THR A 214 28.00 26.36 -7.67
CA THR A 214 28.40 27.74 -7.38
C THR A 214 27.40 28.73 -8.01
N GLN A 215 26.91 29.68 -7.23
CA GLN A 215 26.17 30.86 -7.69
C GLN A 215 26.66 32.09 -6.92
N PHE A 216 26.61 33.27 -7.53
CA PHE A 216 27.10 34.51 -6.92
C PHE A 216 28.54 34.38 -6.38
N LYS A 217 29.40 33.63 -7.11
CA LYS A 217 30.82 33.33 -6.76
C LYS A 217 30.98 32.58 -5.41
N ARG A 218 29.95 31.96 -4.89
CA ARG A 218 29.94 31.19 -3.65
C ARG A 218 29.28 29.83 -3.88
N LYS A 219 29.69 28.81 -3.13
CA LYS A 219 29.00 27.53 -3.12
C LYS A 219 27.62 27.67 -2.47
N LEU A 220 26.63 26.94 -2.95
CA LEU A 220 25.26 27.02 -2.39
C LEU A 220 25.25 26.72 -0.90
N ILE A 221 26.03 25.76 -0.43
CA ILE A 221 26.10 25.39 0.99
C ILE A 221 26.58 26.55 1.90
N GLU A 222 27.23 27.57 1.35
CA GLU A 222 27.67 28.73 2.12
C GLU A 222 26.54 29.76 2.33
N MET A 223 25.42 29.60 1.65
CA MET A 223 24.28 30.50 1.71
C MET A 223 23.37 30.11 2.87
N GLN A 224 22.96 31.08 3.70
CA GLN A 224 22.17 30.82 4.90
C GLN A 224 20.84 30.13 4.55
N GLY A 225 20.07 30.63 3.59
CA GLY A 225 18.77 30.04 3.22
C GLY A 225 18.87 28.59 2.72
N VAL A 226 19.99 28.23 2.04
CA VAL A 226 20.26 26.83 1.64
C VAL A 226 20.58 25.98 2.87
N ARG A 227 21.39 26.48 3.80
CA ARG A 227 21.70 25.76 5.04
C ARG A 227 20.48 25.50 5.91
N GLU A 228 19.59 26.49 6.03
CA GLU A 228 18.33 26.33 6.78
C GLU A 228 17.49 25.18 6.23
N LYS A 229 17.32 25.10 4.89
CA LYS A 229 16.63 23.98 4.25
C LYS A 229 17.35 22.64 4.45
N LEU A 230 18.68 22.59 4.28
CA LEU A 230 19.45 21.37 4.53
C LEU A 230 19.35 20.88 5.98
N VAL A 231 19.33 21.78 6.95
CA VAL A 231 19.12 21.45 8.37
C VAL A 231 17.72 20.85 8.57
N ASN A 232 16.69 21.47 7.99
CA ASN A 232 15.31 20.97 8.05
C ASN A 232 15.20 19.57 7.40
N MET A 233 15.80 19.38 6.22
CA MET A 233 15.87 18.07 5.55
C MET A 233 16.56 17.03 6.44
N SER A 234 17.69 17.37 7.05
CA SER A 234 18.46 16.49 7.91
C SER A 234 17.67 16.09 9.16
N TYR A 235 17.06 17.07 9.83
CA TYR A 235 16.23 16.87 11.01
C TYR A 235 15.05 15.93 10.73
N ASN A 236 14.28 16.19 9.65
CA ASN A 236 13.13 15.35 9.30
C ASN A 236 13.57 13.93 8.91
N THR A 237 14.64 13.78 8.14
CA THR A 237 15.18 12.46 7.78
C THR A 237 15.65 11.67 9.00
N TYR A 238 16.29 12.33 9.96
CA TYR A 238 16.71 11.72 11.21
C TYR A 238 15.51 11.25 12.04
N LEU A 239 14.47 12.10 12.16
CA LEU A 239 13.25 11.73 12.89
C LEU A 239 12.56 10.52 12.24
N ILE A 240 12.39 10.49 10.91
CA ILE A 240 11.82 9.33 10.20
C ILE A 240 12.62 8.07 10.55
N GLN A 241 13.96 8.10 10.41
CA GLN A 241 14.79 6.94 10.67
C GLN A 241 14.72 6.47 12.12
N SER A 242 14.74 7.40 13.07
CA SER A 242 14.70 7.08 14.50
C SER A 242 13.35 6.47 14.90
N SER A 243 12.25 7.04 14.42
CA SER A 243 10.90 6.53 14.66
C SER A 243 10.72 5.11 14.08
N ILE A 244 11.20 4.85 12.85
CA ILE A 244 11.20 3.50 12.26
C ILE A 244 11.99 2.52 13.14
N SER A 245 13.16 2.93 13.64
CA SER A 245 13.99 2.06 14.46
C SER A 245 13.31 1.70 15.78
N MET A 246 12.59 2.64 16.39
CA MET A 246 11.83 2.39 17.62
C MET A 246 10.60 1.50 17.34
N THR A 247 9.83 1.80 16.31
CA THR A 247 8.63 1.03 15.95
C THR A 247 8.97 -0.41 15.57
N ASN A 248 10.06 -0.61 14.80
CA ASN A 248 10.51 -1.97 14.48
C ASN A 248 10.88 -2.78 15.73
N LYS A 249 11.49 -2.16 16.75
CA LYS A 249 11.79 -2.87 18.00
C LYS A 249 10.52 -3.29 18.74
N LEU A 250 9.48 -2.46 18.74
CA LEU A 250 8.19 -2.82 19.35
C LEU A 250 7.55 -3.99 18.60
N LEU A 251 7.54 -3.95 17.27
CA LEU A 251 7.01 -5.04 16.43
C LEU A 251 7.82 -6.33 16.61
N ASP A 252 9.16 -6.25 16.65
CA ASP A 252 10.04 -7.41 16.85
C ASP A 252 9.87 -8.03 18.26
N SER A 253 9.33 -7.27 19.25
CA SER A 253 8.95 -7.78 20.57
C SER A 253 7.54 -8.40 20.62
N GLY A 254 6.82 -8.46 19.50
CA GLY A 254 5.48 -9.05 19.41
C GLY A 254 4.34 -8.08 19.72
N GLU A 255 4.63 -6.79 19.94
CA GLU A 255 3.59 -5.77 20.14
C GLU A 255 2.87 -5.46 18.82
N LYS A 256 1.56 -5.23 18.88
CA LYS A 256 0.73 -4.80 17.73
C LYS A 256 0.22 -3.35 17.94
N PRO A 257 1.08 -2.31 17.78
CA PRO A 257 0.75 -0.93 18.14
C PRO A 257 -0.10 -0.23 17.07
N SER A 258 -1.41 -0.43 17.04
CA SER A 258 -2.30 0.12 16.02
C SER A 258 -2.28 1.66 15.94
N VAL A 259 -2.30 2.35 17.08
CA VAL A 259 -2.25 3.82 17.12
C VAL A 259 -0.90 4.35 16.65
N ILE A 260 0.20 3.74 17.11
CA ILE A 260 1.56 4.14 16.68
C ILE A 260 1.71 3.93 15.18
N SER A 261 1.17 2.85 14.61
CA SER A 261 1.25 2.59 13.18
C SER A 261 0.56 3.68 12.33
N ALA A 262 -0.58 4.17 12.76
CA ALA A 262 -1.27 5.28 12.11
C ALA A 262 -0.46 6.59 12.19
N ILE A 263 0.07 6.91 13.37
CA ILE A 263 0.95 8.08 13.57
C ILE A 263 2.21 7.97 12.70
N MET A 264 2.82 6.80 12.63
CA MET A 264 4.02 6.56 11.82
C MET A 264 3.77 6.82 10.34
N LYS A 265 2.64 6.33 9.81
CA LYS A 265 2.28 6.54 8.41
C LYS A 265 2.16 8.04 8.10
N GLU A 266 1.37 8.77 8.84
CA GLU A 266 1.13 10.20 8.63
C GLU A 266 2.43 10.99 8.81
N GLN A 267 3.08 10.88 9.96
CA GLN A 267 4.26 11.68 10.29
C GLN A 267 5.44 11.41 9.36
N CYS A 268 5.70 10.15 8.99
CA CYS A 268 6.81 9.84 8.10
C CYS A 268 6.57 10.33 6.69
N THR A 269 5.36 10.17 6.16
CA THR A 269 5.06 10.58 4.77
C THR A 269 4.99 12.10 4.62
N GLU A 270 4.45 12.86 5.59
CA GLU A 270 4.44 14.32 5.56
C GLU A 270 5.85 14.90 5.74
N ARG A 271 6.66 14.34 6.64
CA ARG A 271 8.07 14.76 6.78
C ARG A 271 8.87 14.49 5.52
N ALA A 272 8.65 13.36 4.86
CA ALA A 272 9.30 13.07 3.59
C ALA A 272 8.87 14.06 2.48
N ARG A 273 7.60 14.47 2.45
CA ARG A 273 7.13 15.54 1.55
C ARG A 273 7.93 16.82 1.77
N ASN A 274 8.12 17.23 3.02
CA ASN A 274 8.90 18.42 3.35
C ASN A 274 10.36 18.31 2.92
N VAL A 275 10.99 17.18 3.18
CA VAL A 275 12.37 16.89 2.73
C VAL A 275 12.50 16.98 1.22
N ILE A 276 11.57 16.39 0.48
CA ILE A 276 11.59 16.38 -0.98
C ILE A 276 11.35 17.79 -1.54
N ASN A 277 10.38 18.55 -1.00
CA ASN A 277 10.11 19.92 -1.42
C ASN A 277 11.33 20.84 -1.19
N ASP A 278 11.96 20.77 -0.03
CA ASP A 278 13.18 21.53 0.24
C ASP A 278 14.32 21.14 -0.72
N GLY A 279 14.42 19.84 -1.03
CA GLY A 279 15.37 19.35 -2.03
C GLY A 279 15.08 19.88 -3.43
N MET A 280 13.81 19.91 -3.87
CA MET A 280 13.40 20.49 -5.14
C MET A 280 13.80 21.96 -5.23
N ASP A 281 13.56 22.73 -4.18
CA ASP A 281 13.89 24.16 -4.15
C ASP A 281 15.39 24.43 -4.25
N ILE A 282 16.21 23.64 -3.55
CA ILE A 282 17.68 23.80 -3.59
C ILE A 282 18.25 23.40 -4.97
N ASN A 283 17.77 22.32 -5.55
CA ASN A 283 18.21 21.83 -6.85
C ASN A 283 17.65 22.66 -8.01
N ALA A 284 16.56 23.41 -7.80
CA ALA A 284 15.95 24.35 -8.73
C ALA A 284 15.74 23.74 -10.15
N GLY A 285 16.20 24.37 -11.21
CA GLY A 285 16.00 23.91 -12.59
C GLY A 285 16.45 22.47 -12.84
N SER A 286 17.50 21.98 -12.17
CA SER A 286 17.95 20.60 -12.30
C SER A 286 16.98 19.57 -11.70
N ALA A 287 16.11 19.99 -10.79
CA ALA A 287 15.04 19.15 -10.25
C ALA A 287 13.73 19.25 -11.05
N ILE A 288 13.57 20.27 -11.88
CA ILE A 288 12.38 20.50 -12.70
C ILE A 288 12.51 19.87 -14.10
N CYS A 289 13.68 20.08 -14.76
CA CYS A 289 13.91 19.53 -16.09
C CYS A 289 14.20 18.04 -16.01
N LEU A 290 13.42 17.24 -16.73
CA LEU A 290 13.63 15.80 -16.81
C LEU A 290 14.94 15.47 -17.55
N GLY A 291 15.59 14.39 -17.17
CA GLY A 291 16.82 13.91 -17.79
C GLY A 291 17.72 13.18 -16.80
N GLU A 292 18.87 12.75 -17.25
CA GLU A 292 19.81 11.91 -16.49
C GLU A 292 20.30 12.54 -15.18
N ASN A 293 20.39 13.87 -15.14
CA ASN A 293 20.85 14.60 -13.97
C ASN A 293 19.75 14.91 -12.94
N ASN A 294 18.49 14.61 -13.26
CA ASN A 294 17.39 14.85 -12.34
C ASN A 294 17.11 13.60 -11.48
N PHE A 295 17.71 13.55 -10.31
CA PHE A 295 17.47 12.47 -9.35
C PHE A 295 16.26 12.72 -8.44
N MET A 296 15.74 13.97 -8.38
CA MET A 296 14.69 14.38 -7.44
C MET A 296 13.28 14.09 -7.91
N GLU A 297 13.01 14.27 -9.18
CA GLU A 297 11.67 14.30 -9.75
C GLU A 297 10.88 13.00 -9.48
N LYS A 298 11.52 11.84 -9.57
CA LYS A 298 10.90 10.55 -9.28
C LYS A 298 10.35 10.45 -7.84
N PHE A 299 11.04 11.04 -6.87
CA PHE A 299 10.56 11.08 -5.48
C PHE A 299 9.43 12.10 -5.31
N TYR A 300 9.53 13.26 -5.93
CA TYR A 300 8.49 14.27 -5.91
C TYR A 300 7.15 13.76 -6.47
N ARG A 301 7.18 13.01 -7.57
CA ARG A 301 5.98 12.37 -8.13
C ARG A 301 5.45 11.22 -7.27
N ALA A 302 6.32 10.49 -6.58
CA ALA A 302 5.93 9.30 -5.83
C ALA A 302 5.36 9.63 -4.44
N ILE A 303 5.80 10.72 -3.79
CA ILE A 303 5.41 11.01 -2.40
C ILE A 303 3.90 11.13 -2.18
N PRO A 304 3.08 11.71 -3.09
CA PRO A 304 1.63 11.79 -2.93
C PRO A 304 0.96 10.41 -2.81
N VAL A 305 1.55 9.36 -3.38
CA VAL A 305 1.04 7.99 -3.25
C VAL A 305 1.04 7.57 -1.79
N GLY A 306 2.17 7.72 -1.09
CA GLY A 306 2.28 7.37 0.33
C GLY A 306 1.37 8.18 1.25
N ILE A 307 1.03 9.42 0.87
CA ILE A 307 0.11 10.27 1.62
C ILE A 307 -1.34 9.84 1.45
N THR A 308 -1.67 9.27 0.28
CA THR A 308 -3.05 8.92 -0.10
C THR A 308 -3.45 7.50 0.30
N VAL A 309 -2.54 6.52 0.10
CA VAL A 309 -2.86 5.09 0.33
C VAL A 309 -2.96 4.74 1.81
N GLU A 310 -3.64 3.64 2.11
CA GLU A 310 -3.88 3.12 3.47
C GLU A 310 -4.57 4.15 4.40
N GLY A 311 -5.53 4.88 3.86
CA GLY A 311 -6.18 6.01 4.50
C GLY A 311 -5.44 7.32 4.25
N SER A 312 -6.13 8.31 3.68
CA SER A 312 -5.52 9.61 3.40
C SER A 312 -5.15 10.35 4.68
N ASN A 313 -3.93 10.93 4.74
CA ASN A 313 -3.46 11.70 5.91
C ASN A 313 -4.43 12.82 6.34
N VAL A 314 -5.23 13.35 5.42
CA VAL A 314 -6.22 14.40 5.72
C VAL A 314 -7.42 13.86 6.51
N LEU A 315 -7.70 12.55 6.42
CA LEU A 315 -8.89 11.92 7.00
C LEU A 315 -8.56 10.94 8.13
N THR A 316 -7.32 10.55 8.26
CA THR A 316 -6.83 9.64 9.30
C THR A 316 -5.81 10.34 10.19
#